data_e6d59576e71aec66dfb1a1ea781de631
#
_entry.id   e6d59576e71aec66dfb1a1ea781de631
#
_cell.length_a   1.000
_cell.length_b   1.000
_cell.length_c   1.000
_cell.angle_alpha   90.00
_cell.angle_beta   90.00
_cell.angle_gamma   90.00
#
_symmetry.space_group_name_H-M   'P 1'
#
loop_
_entity.id
_entity.type
_entity.pdbx_description
1 polymer ?
#
loop_
_entity_poly.entity_id
_entity_poly.type
_entity_poly.pdbx_seq_one_letter_code
_entity_poly.pdbx_strand_id
1 'polypeptide(L)'
;AVHTCAAHLASAKGVLALMPYGGSDDWLLSLPLFHVSGQGILWRWLQGGGRLTVREKQPLEQALQGCTHASLVPTQLWRLLNSHHPVALKAVLLGGAEIPVALTEQAREQGIRTFCGYGLTEFASTVCAKAADGEPDVGYALPGREVQVVNGEVWIRAESMASGYWRDGELVPLTNAQGWFATRDRGEWHDGR
;
A
#
# COMPACT_ATOMS: atom_id res chain seq x y z
N ALA A 1 -10.64 -2.21 13.22
CA ALA A 1 -10.37 -3.62 12.88
C ALA A 1 -9.29 -4.17 13.80
N VAL A 2 -9.33 -5.47 14.10
CA VAL A 2 -8.36 -6.20 14.92
C VAL A 2 -7.51 -7.07 13.99
N HIS A 3 -6.21 -6.85 13.99
CA HIS A 3 -5.28 -7.60 13.14
C HIS A 3 -4.38 -8.50 13.98
N THR A 4 -4.05 -9.67 13.43
CA THR A 4 -2.99 -10.53 13.96
C THR A 4 -1.64 -10.12 13.35
N CYS A 5 -0.54 -10.48 14.03
CA CYS A 5 0.80 -10.33 13.44
C CYS A 5 0.91 -11.10 12.11
N ALA A 6 0.29 -12.29 12.03
CA ALA A 6 0.27 -13.09 10.80
C ALA A 6 -0.39 -12.34 9.62
N ALA A 7 -1.50 -11.63 9.85
CA ALA A 7 -2.16 -10.84 8.82
C ALA A 7 -1.28 -9.70 8.32
N HIS A 8 -0.60 -9.00 9.22
CA HIS A 8 0.36 -7.95 8.84
C HIS A 8 1.56 -8.50 8.06
N LEU A 9 2.12 -9.63 8.47
CA LEU A 9 3.21 -10.28 7.75
C LEU A 9 2.78 -10.75 6.36
N ALA A 10 1.59 -11.32 6.23
CA ALA A 10 1.01 -11.70 4.93
C ALA A 10 0.82 -10.46 4.02
N SER A 11 0.36 -9.33 4.60
CA SER A 11 0.27 -8.07 3.88
C SER A 11 1.63 -7.61 3.37
N ALA A 12 2.64 -7.59 4.22
CA ALA A 12 3.99 -7.18 3.87
C ALA A 12 4.60 -8.07 2.78
N LYS A 13 4.47 -9.38 2.92
CA LYS A 13 4.97 -10.38 1.95
C LYS A 13 4.43 -10.13 0.53
N GLY A 14 3.14 -9.85 0.41
CA GLY A 14 2.53 -9.58 -0.89
C GLY A 14 3.09 -8.32 -1.56
N VAL A 15 3.29 -7.24 -0.83
CA VAL A 15 3.88 -6.01 -1.36
C VAL A 15 5.34 -6.22 -1.75
N LEU A 16 6.12 -6.93 -0.90
CA LEU A 16 7.54 -7.18 -1.17
C LEU A 16 7.76 -8.13 -2.36
N ALA A 17 6.78 -8.95 -2.71
CA ALA A 17 6.84 -9.76 -3.94
C ALA A 17 6.78 -8.90 -5.22
N LEU A 18 6.08 -7.77 -5.16
CA LEU A 18 5.96 -6.83 -6.28
C LEU A 18 7.05 -5.75 -6.25
N MET A 19 7.34 -5.22 -5.07
CA MET A 19 8.23 -4.08 -4.83
C MET A 19 9.42 -4.54 -3.99
N PRO A 20 10.53 -4.96 -4.62
CA PRO A 20 11.70 -5.46 -3.90
C PRO A 20 12.28 -4.41 -2.96
N TYR A 21 12.61 -4.85 -1.75
CA TYR A 21 13.21 -4.04 -0.71
C TYR A 21 14.06 -4.94 0.21
N GLY A 22 15.25 -4.50 0.56
CA GLY A 22 16.14 -5.24 1.45
C GLY A 22 17.58 -4.73 1.39
N GLY A 23 18.46 -5.35 2.14
CA GLY A 23 19.89 -5.05 2.13
C GLY A 23 20.21 -3.57 2.36
N SER A 24 20.68 -2.88 1.33
CA SER A 24 21.06 -1.46 1.39
C SER A 24 19.91 -0.46 1.20
N ASP A 25 18.69 -0.94 0.96
CA ASP A 25 17.54 -0.06 0.79
C ASP A 25 17.08 0.55 2.11
N ASP A 26 16.49 1.72 2.03
CA ASP A 26 16.03 2.50 3.18
C ASP A 26 14.61 3.03 2.92
N TRP A 27 13.67 2.63 3.78
CA TRP A 27 12.28 3.04 3.70
C TRP A 27 11.99 4.11 4.75
N LEU A 28 11.51 5.27 4.31
CA LEU A 28 11.05 6.30 5.24
C LEU A 28 9.72 5.89 5.88
N LEU A 29 9.61 6.01 7.20
CA LEU A 29 8.32 5.97 7.89
C LEU A 29 7.56 7.28 7.62
N SER A 30 6.95 7.36 6.44
CA SER A 30 6.32 8.57 5.90
C SER A 30 4.84 8.72 6.24
N LEU A 31 4.22 7.65 6.77
CA LEU A 31 2.80 7.60 7.08
C LEU A 31 2.56 7.30 8.56
N PRO A 32 1.46 7.81 9.13
CA PRO A 32 1.21 7.68 10.56
C PRO A 32 0.91 6.23 11.00
N LEU A 33 1.42 5.84 12.18
CA LEU A 33 1.26 4.49 12.72
C LEU A 33 -0.16 4.17 13.23
N PHE A 34 -1.02 5.16 13.38
CA PHE A 34 -2.44 4.92 13.69
C PHE A 34 -3.26 4.50 12.46
N HIS A 35 -2.65 4.47 11.27
CA HIS A 35 -3.20 3.88 10.05
C HIS A 35 -2.42 2.62 9.64
N VAL A 36 -3.10 1.64 9.07
CA VAL A 36 -2.48 0.40 8.54
C VAL A 36 -1.42 0.68 7.47
N SER A 37 -1.53 1.78 6.75
CA SER A 37 -0.53 2.20 5.76
C SER A 37 0.83 2.51 6.38
N GLY A 38 0.87 3.18 7.51
CA GLY A 38 2.09 3.43 8.27
C GLY A 38 2.61 2.17 8.96
N GLN A 39 1.71 1.39 9.58
CA GLN A 39 2.05 0.09 10.16
C GLN A 39 2.64 -0.86 9.12
N GLY A 40 2.10 -0.86 7.90
CA GLY A 40 2.61 -1.68 6.80
C GLY A 40 4.07 -1.41 6.46
N ILE A 41 4.58 -0.19 6.66
CA ILE A 41 6.00 0.13 6.47
C ILE A 41 6.86 -0.63 7.48
N LEU A 42 6.46 -0.68 8.76
CA LEU A 42 7.17 -1.43 9.79
C LEU A 42 7.23 -2.93 9.48
N TRP A 43 6.11 -3.51 9.07
CA TRP A 43 6.04 -4.93 8.76
C TRP A 43 6.85 -5.30 7.51
N ARG A 44 6.90 -4.43 6.50
CA ARG A 44 7.79 -4.62 5.33
C ARG A 44 9.24 -4.50 5.71
N TRP A 45 9.60 -3.56 6.56
CA TRP A 45 10.95 -3.44 7.09
C TRP A 45 11.38 -4.70 7.84
N LEU A 46 10.57 -5.19 8.77
CA LEU A 46 10.85 -6.41 9.53
C LEU A 46 11.07 -7.62 8.62
N GLN A 47 10.28 -7.76 7.57
CA GLN A 47 10.33 -8.90 6.67
C GLN A 47 11.39 -8.76 5.57
N GLY A 48 11.65 -7.57 5.10
CA GLY A 48 12.58 -7.31 3.99
C GLY A 48 14.03 -7.18 4.42
N GLY A 49 14.30 -6.85 5.68
CA GLY A 49 15.66 -6.75 6.24
C GLY A 49 16.49 -5.55 5.76
N GLY A 50 15.84 -4.55 5.15
CA GLY A 50 16.47 -3.27 4.82
C GLY A 50 16.56 -2.33 6.02
N ARG A 51 16.78 -1.05 5.76
CA ARG A 51 16.79 0.00 6.78
C ARG A 51 15.43 0.70 6.86
N LEU A 52 15.07 1.13 8.07
CA LEU A 52 13.93 1.99 8.34
C LEU A 52 14.44 3.35 8.82
N THR A 53 14.10 4.39 8.10
CA THR A 53 14.35 5.76 8.54
C THR A 53 13.13 6.33 9.23
N VAL A 54 13.31 6.76 10.48
CA VAL A 54 12.32 7.50 11.27
C VAL A 54 12.88 8.88 11.52
N ARG A 55 12.12 9.91 11.17
CA ARG A 55 12.56 11.29 11.33
C ARG A 55 11.53 12.08 12.12
N GLU A 56 12.00 13.10 12.81
CA GLU A 56 11.15 14.10 13.42
C GLU A 56 10.32 14.83 12.34
N LYS A 57 9.26 15.50 12.76
CA LYS A 57 8.36 16.24 11.85
C LYS A 57 9.14 17.34 11.11
N GLN A 58 9.32 17.15 9.82
CA GLN A 58 10.00 18.05 8.91
C GLN A 58 9.37 17.95 7.51
N PRO A 59 9.68 18.87 6.58
CA PRO A 59 9.24 18.76 5.20
C PRO A 59 9.63 17.42 4.56
N LEU A 60 8.72 16.85 3.76
CA LEU A 60 8.88 15.49 3.21
C LEU A 60 10.17 15.32 2.39
N GLU A 61 10.52 16.32 1.58
CA GLU A 61 11.72 16.34 0.76
C GLU A 61 13.01 16.27 1.59
N GLN A 62 13.00 16.84 2.79
CA GLN A 62 14.11 16.75 3.73
C GLN A 62 14.12 15.39 4.44
N ALA A 63 12.93 14.89 4.83
CA ALA A 63 12.81 13.59 5.46
C ALA A 63 13.25 12.45 4.55
N LEU A 64 13.10 12.59 3.24
CA LEU A 64 13.47 11.60 2.22
C LEU A 64 14.98 11.57 1.88
N GLN A 65 15.79 12.47 2.41
CA GLN A 65 17.22 12.48 2.10
C GLN A 65 17.89 11.18 2.56
N GLY A 66 18.53 10.48 1.61
CA GLY A 66 19.18 9.18 1.82
C GLY A 66 18.24 7.97 1.79
N CYS A 67 16.92 8.17 1.70
CA CYS A 67 15.96 7.07 1.54
C CYS A 67 15.85 6.63 0.09
N THR A 68 15.60 5.32 -0.11
CA THR A 68 15.39 4.71 -1.43
C THR A 68 13.92 4.37 -1.68
N HIS A 69 13.14 4.18 -0.63
CA HIS A 69 11.74 3.78 -0.68
C HIS A 69 10.86 4.70 0.15
N ALA A 70 9.65 4.92 -0.32
CA ALA A 70 8.61 5.62 0.42
C ALA A 70 7.22 5.05 0.15
N SER A 71 6.31 5.19 1.11
CA SER A 71 4.87 5.05 0.91
C SER A 71 4.25 6.43 0.99
N LEU A 72 3.52 6.83 -0.04
CA LEU A 72 2.96 8.17 -0.14
C LEU A 72 1.50 8.12 -0.59
N VAL A 73 0.74 9.15 -0.24
CA VAL A 73 -0.51 9.44 -0.92
C VAL A 73 -0.24 10.30 -2.16
N PRO A 74 -1.12 10.30 -3.17
CA PRO A 74 -0.89 11.03 -4.42
C PRO A 74 -0.54 12.52 -4.24
N THR A 75 -1.20 13.21 -3.30
CA THR A 75 -0.92 14.60 -3.01
C THR A 75 0.47 14.87 -2.44
N GLN A 76 1.03 13.92 -1.69
CA GLN A 76 2.40 14.00 -1.18
C GLN A 76 3.41 13.82 -2.32
N LEU A 77 3.18 12.85 -3.21
CA LEU A 77 4.04 12.66 -4.38
C LEU A 77 4.00 13.90 -5.29
N TRP A 78 2.81 14.43 -5.56
CA TRP A 78 2.66 15.65 -6.38
C TRP A 78 3.48 16.82 -5.81
N ARG A 79 3.40 17.07 -4.50
CA ARG A 79 4.19 18.13 -3.85
C ARG A 79 5.68 17.87 -3.95
N LEU A 80 6.10 16.61 -3.78
CA LEU A 80 7.50 16.21 -3.89
C LEU A 80 8.06 16.47 -5.29
N LEU A 81 7.34 16.04 -6.34
CA LEU A 81 7.77 16.21 -7.74
C LEU A 81 7.83 17.68 -8.18
N ASN A 82 7.02 18.54 -7.55
CA ASN A 82 7.03 19.98 -7.80
C ASN A 82 7.90 20.76 -6.81
N SER A 83 8.62 20.08 -5.92
CA SER A 83 9.62 20.70 -5.07
C SER A 83 10.93 20.86 -5.85
N HIS A 84 11.72 21.86 -5.50
CA HIS A 84 13.06 22.05 -6.10
C HIS A 84 14.15 21.22 -5.40
N HIS A 85 13.76 20.24 -4.61
CA HIS A 85 14.69 19.41 -3.86
C HIS A 85 14.82 18.03 -4.53
N PRO A 86 15.99 17.66 -5.03
CA PRO A 86 16.19 16.34 -5.61
C PRO A 86 16.09 15.25 -4.55
N VAL A 87 15.41 14.17 -4.87
CA VAL A 87 15.32 12.95 -4.05
C VAL A 87 15.84 11.77 -4.84
N ALA A 88 16.55 10.86 -4.19
CA ALA A 88 17.11 9.66 -4.81
C ALA A 88 16.23 8.43 -4.58
N LEU A 89 14.91 8.59 -4.71
CA LEU A 89 13.96 7.49 -4.53
C LEU A 89 14.05 6.50 -5.70
N LYS A 90 14.20 5.22 -5.39
CA LYS A 90 14.10 4.12 -6.36
C LYS A 90 12.67 3.71 -6.59
N ALA A 91 11.87 3.70 -5.53
CA ALA A 91 10.51 3.17 -5.57
C ALA A 91 9.57 3.89 -4.58
N VAL A 92 8.34 4.14 -5.03
CA VAL A 92 7.28 4.74 -4.22
C VAL A 92 6.01 3.89 -4.35
N LEU A 93 5.48 3.44 -3.21
CA LEU A 93 4.16 2.82 -3.13
C LEU A 93 3.11 3.91 -2.92
N LEU A 94 2.18 4.01 -3.85
CA LEU A 94 1.05 4.95 -3.80
C LEU A 94 -0.22 4.23 -3.39
N GLY A 95 -1.04 4.89 -2.59
CA GLY A 95 -2.34 4.37 -2.18
C GLY A 95 -3.14 5.38 -1.38
N GLY A 96 -4.31 4.97 -0.90
CA GLY A 96 -5.17 5.78 -0.03
C GLY A 96 -6.08 6.77 -0.76
N ALA A 97 -5.94 6.94 -2.07
CA ALA A 97 -6.79 7.73 -2.95
C ALA A 97 -6.58 7.29 -4.41
N GLU A 98 -7.43 7.79 -5.31
CA GLU A 98 -7.23 7.64 -6.74
C GLU A 98 -5.86 8.18 -7.18
N ILE A 99 -5.16 7.41 -8.01
CA ILE A 99 -3.81 7.71 -8.47
C ILE A 99 -3.87 8.17 -9.93
N PRO A 100 -3.70 9.48 -10.21
CA PRO A 100 -3.70 9.98 -11.58
C PRO A 100 -2.53 9.42 -12.39
N VAL A 101 -2.79 8.93 -13.60
CA VAL A 101 -1.76 8.43 -14.53
C VAL A 101 -0.68 9.48 -14.79
N ALA A 102 -1.08 10.73 -15.03
CA ALA A 102 -0.13 11.83 -15.27
C ALA A 102 0.87 12.03 -14.11
N LEU A 103 0.45 11.74 -12.86
CA LEU A 103 1.34 11.84 -11.70
C LEU A 103 2.42 10.75 -11.73
N THR A 104 2.06 9.54 -12.11
CA THR A 104 3.02 8.42 -12.22
C THR A 104 3.97 8.60 -13.40
N GLU A 105 3.50 9.20 -14.49
CA GLU A 105 4.33 9.57 -15.64
C GLU A 105 5.35 10.66 -15.27
N GLN A 106 4.90 11.71 -14.58
CA GLN A 106 5.80 12.76 -14.07
C GLN A 106 6.87 12.18 -13.13
N ALA A 107 6.49 11.24 -12.26
CA ALA A 107 7.46 10.56 -11.39
C ALA A 107 8.48 9.74 -12.20
N ARG A 108 8.03 9.03 -13.23
CA ARG A 108 8.89 8.25 -14.13
C ARG A 108 9.89 9.13 -14.86
N GLU A 109 9.47 10.31 -15.33
CA GLU A 109 10.36 11.30 -15.97
C GLU A 109 11.47 11.78 -15.04
N GLN A 110 11.22 11.79 -13.73
CA GLN A 110 12.21 12.12 -12.70
C GLN A 110 12.98 10.88 -12.16
N GLY A 111 12.85 9.73 -12.82
CA GLY A 111 13.56 8.49 -12.47
C GLY A 111 12.99 7.74 -11.28
N ILE A 112 11.78 8.08 -10.82
CA ILE A 112 11.12 7.42 -9.68
C ILE A 112 10.16 6.36 -10.20
N ARG A 113 10.37 5.10 -9.83
CA ARG A 113 9.43 4.02 -10.12
C ARG A 113 8.27 4.05 -9.13
N THR A 114 7.06 4.12 -9.63
CA THR A 114 5.85 4.13 -8.81
C THR A 114 5.10 2.81 -8.88
N PHE A 115 4.49 2.43 -7.77
CA PHE A 115 3.61 1.27 -7.64
C PHE A 115 2.26 1.77 -7.17
N CYS A 116 1.22 1.46 -7.95
CA CYS A 116 -0.15 1.86 -7.65
C CYS A 116 -0.83 0.75 -6.86
N GLY A 117 -1.43 1.08 -5.71
CA GLY A 117 -2.06 0.10 -4.85
C GLY A 117 -3.47 0.49 -4.43
N TYR A 118 -4.34 -0.51 -4.35
CA TYR A 118 -5.64 -0.47 -3.72
C TYR A 118 -5.62 -1.31 -2.45
N GLY A 119 -6.23 -0.82 -1.39
CA GLY A 119 -6.28 -1.54 -0.13
C GLY A 119 -7.20 -0.89 0.88
N LEU A 120 -7.44 -1.61 1.98
CA LEU A 120 -8.35 -1.24 3.04
C LEU A 120 -7.73 -1.55 4.41
N THR A 121 -8.27 -0.90 5.42
CA THR A 121 -7.89 -1.16 6.83
C THR A 121 -8.12 -2.63 7.20
N GLU A 122 -9.17 -3.23 6.72
CA GLU A 122 -9.59 -4.62 6.99
C GLU A 122 -8.60 -5.66 6.45
N PHE A 123 -7.72 -5.27 5.53
CA PHE A 123 -6.71 -6.15 4.91
C PHE A 123 -5.26 -5.74 5.21
N ALA A 124 -5.06 -5.04 6.32
CA ALA A 124 -3.73 -4.60 6.76
C ALA A 124 -2.96 -3.84 5.69
N SER A 125 -3.64 -3.03 4.86
CA SER A 125 -3.18 -2.13 3.81
C SER A 125 -3.46 -2.66 2.40
N THR A 126 -2.45 -3.04 1.61
CA THR A 126 -2.55 -3.25 0.15
C THR A 126 -3.11 -4.62 -0.22
N VAL A 127 -4.12 -4.64 -1.08
CA VAL A 127 -4.77 -5.84 -1.63
C VAL A 127 -4.37 -6.08 -3.08
N CYS A 128 -4.59 -5.10 -3.94
CA CYS A 128 -4.16 -5.11 -5.34
C CYS A 128 -3.05 -4.09 -5.55
N ALA A 129 -2.12 -4.39 -6.43
CA ALA A 129 -1.12 -3.42 -6.85
C ALA A 129 -0.46 -3.81 -8.18
N LYS A 130 0.15 -2.80 -8.81
CA LYS A 130 1.02 -2.97 -9.99
C LYS A 130 2.13 -1.91 -10.02
N ALA A 131 3.19 -2.15 -10.76
CA ALA A 131 4.04 -1.05 -11.23
C ALA A 131 3.23 -0.18 -12.19
N ALA A 132 3.36 1.14 -12.09
CA ALA A 132 2.66 2.06 -12.99
C ALA A 132 3.06 1.79 -14.45
N ASP A 133 2.05 1.65 -15.30
CA ASP A 133 2.18 1.25 -16.71
C ASP A 133 1.42 2.17 -17.69
N GLY A 134 0.89 3.29 -17.18
CA GLY A 134 0.11 4.24 -17.97
C GLY A 134 -1.40 3.97 -17.96
N GLU A 135 -1.85 2.88 -17.34
CA GLU A 135 -3.27 2.55 -17.23
C GLU A 135 -3.83 2.94 -15.86
N PRO A 136 -5.10 3.38 -15.78
CA PRO A 136 -5.68 3.92 -14.54
C PRO A 136 -6.24 2.86 -13.59
N ASP A 137 -5.89 1.58 -13.77
CA ASP A 137 -6.34 0.49 -12.90
C ASP A 137 -5.43 0.27 -11.68
N VAL A 138 -5.88 -0.55 -10.74
CA VAL A 138 -5.17 -0.86 -9.50
C VAL A 138 -4.32 -2.15 -9.58
N GLY A 139 -4.21 -2.74 -10.76
CA GLY A 139 -3.41 -3.93 -11.01
C GLY A 139 -4.05 -5.23 -10.54
N TYR A 140 -3.18 -6.17 -10.18
CA TYR A 140 -3.56 -7.53 -9.84
C TYR A 140 -3.65 -7.73 -8.32
N ALA A 141 -4.45 -8.71 -7.91
CA ALA A 141 -4.43 -9.18 -6.54
C ALA A 141 -3.02 -9.67 -6.17
N LEU A 142 -2.49 -9.17 -5.06
CA LEU A 142 -1.19 -9.58 -4.56
C LEU A 142 -1.24 -11.03 -4.02
N PRO A 143 -0.11 -11.75 -3.94
CA PRO A 143 -0.08 -13.10 -3.37
C PRO A 143 -0.81 -13.20 -2.03
N GLY A 144 -1.61 -14.26 -1.86
CA GLY A 144 -2.42 -14.50 -0.66
C GLY A 144 -3.72 -13.68 -0.60
N ARG A 145 -4.13 -13.04 -1.70
CA ARG A 145 -5.41 -12.31 -1.85
C ARG A 145 -6.22 -12.92 -2.99
N GLU A 146 -7.51 -13.00 -2.74
CA GLU A 146 -8.50 -13.35 -3.74
C GLU A 146 -9.48 -12.18 -3.86
N VAL A 147 -9.75 -11.77 -5.08
CA VAL A 147 -10.68 -10.67 -5.39
C VAL A 147 -11.73 -11.19 -6.37
N GLN A 148 -12.97 -10.82 -6.14
CA GLN A 148 -14.07 -11.04 -7.08
C GLN A 148 -14.94 -9.78 -7.18
N VAL A 149 -15.61 -9.64 -8.30
CA VAL A 149 -16.60 -8.57 -8.49
C VAL A 149 -17.98 -9.22 -8.56
N VAL A 150 -18.85 -8.85 -7.65
CA VAL A 150 -20.22 -9.38 -7.55
C VAL A 150 -21.18 -8.22 -7.69
N ASN A 151 -21.97 -8.21 -8.77
CA ASN A 151 -22.90 -7.11 -9.10
C ASN A 151 -22.24 -5.71 -9.09
N GLY A 152 -20.98 -5.62 -9.57
CA GLY A 152 -20.22 -4.37 -9.62
C GLY A 152 -19.59 -3.95 -8.28
N GLU A 153 -19.67 -4.78 -7.25
CA GLU A 153 -19.01 -4.55 -5.96
C GLU A 153 -17.78 -5.45 -5.82
N VAL A 154 -16.69 -4.90 -5.30
CA VAL A 154 -15.46 -5.64 -4.99
C VAL A 154 -15.63 -6.43 -3.71
N TRP A 155 -15.35 -7.72 -3.77
CA TRP A 155 -15.32 -8.64 -2.64
C TRP A 155 -13.93 -9.25 -2.49
N ILE A 156 -13.46 -9.35 -1.26
CA ILE A 156 -12.08 -9.77 -0.98
C ILE A 156 -12.06 -10.88 0.06
N ARG A 157 -11.17 -11.84 -0.15
CA ARG A 157 -10.74 -12.85 0.82
C ARG A 157 -9.21 -12.89 0.82
N ALA A 158 -8.57 -12.85 2.00
CA ALA A 158 -7.11 -12.79 2.07
C ALA A 158 -6.55 -13.27 3.40
N GLU A 159 -5.31 -13.76 3.36
CA GLU A 159 -4.53 -14.08 4.56
C GLU A 159 -4.22 -12.82 5.41
N SER A 160 -4.20 -11.64 4.78
CA SER A 160 -3.98 -10.36 5.45
C SER A 160 -5.23 -9.75 6.08
N MET A 161 -6.36 -10.47 6.06
CA MET A 161 -7.62 -9.99 6.58
C MET A 161 -7.60 -9.88 8.12
N ALA A 162 -8.22 -8.81 8.65
CA ALA A 162 -8.46 -8.64 10.07
C ALA A 162 -9.37 -9.74 10.62
N SER A 163 -9.20 -10.06 11.89
CA SER A 163 -10.04 -11.05 12.59
C SER A 163 -11.49 -10.57 12.79
N GLY A 164 -11.72 -9.27 12.81
CA GLY A 164 -13.03 -8.66 13.01
C GLY A 164 -12.95 -7.21 13.44
N TYR A 165 -14.09 -6.63 13.74
CA TYR A 165 -14.20 -5.34 14.42
C TYR A 165 -14.36 -5.53 15.92
N TRP A 166 -13.63 -4.76 16.70
CA TRP A 166 -13.87 -4.68 18.14
C TRP A 166 -15.01 -3.70 18.41
N ARG A 167 -16.13 -4.19 18.95
CA ARG A 167 -17.30 -3.38 19.30
C ARG A 167 -17.87 -3.85 20.62
N ASP A 168 -18.09 -2.93 21.55
CA ASP A 168 -18.75 -3.17 22.84
C ASP A 168 -18.19 -4.36 23.63
N GLY A 169 -16.85 -4.58 23.56
CA GLY A 169 -16.19 -5.68 24.26
C GLY A 169 -16.18 -7.01 23.51
N GLU A 170 -16.71 -7.06 22.28
CA GLU A 170 -16.78 -8.27 21.47
C GLU A 170 -16.11 -8.12 20.10
N LEU A 171 -15.61 -9.23 19.58
CA LEU A 171 -15.07 -9.32 18.22
C LEU A 171 -16.20 -9.68 17.25
N VAL A 172 -16.59 -8.73 16.40
CA VAL A 172 -17.62 -8.90 15.39
C VAL A 172 -16.97 -9.35 14.08
N PRO A 173 -17.40 -10.50 13.48
CA PRO A 173 -16.85 -10.98 12.21
C PRO A 173 -17.02 -9.99 11.06
N LEU A 174 -16.06 -9.98 10.13
CA LEU A 174 -16.07 -9.12 8.94
C LEU A 174 -16.78 -9.77 7.75
N THR A 175 -16.77 -11.09 7.69
CA THR A 175 -17.05 -11.85 6.47
C THR A 175 -18.40 -12.54 6.53
N ASN A 176 -18.88 -12.90 5.32
CA ASN A 176 -19.98 -13.85 5.17
C ASN A 176 -19.52 -15.30 5.54
N ALA A 177 -20.45 -16.26 5.45
CA ALA A 177 -20.19 -17.67 5.79
C ALA A 177 -19.11 -18.33 4.89
N GLN A 178 -18.84 -17.78 3.71
CA GLN A 178 -17.83 -18.26 2.76
C GLN A 178 -16.47 -17.56 2.92
N GLY A 179 -16.32 -16.68 3.93
CA GLY A 179 -15.08 -15.98 4.22
C GLY A 179 -14.82 -14.73 3.34
N TRP A 180 -15.81 -14.24 2.61
CA TRP A 180 -15.70 -13.05 1.79
C TRP A 180 -16.14 -11.80 2.52
N PHE A 181 -15.36 -10.72 2.33
CA PHE A 181 -15.68 -9.37 2.80
C PHE A 181 -16.19 -8.51 1.65
N ALA A 182 -17.39 -7.96 1.79
CA ALA A 182 -17.98 -6.99 0.87
C ALA A 182 -17.42 -5.60 1.16
N THR A 183 -16.64 -5.04 0.25
CA THR A 183 -15.91 -3.78 0.48
C THR A 183 -16.78 -2.55 0.40
N ARG A 184 -17.91 -2.62 -0.32
CA ARG A 184 -18.76 -1.51 -0.77
C ARG A 184 -18.11 -0.60 -1.80
N ASP A 185 -16.90 -0.94 -2.26
CA ASP A 185 -16.26 -0.27 -3.38
C ASP A 185 -16.78 -0.85 -4.69
N ARG A 186 -16.94 0.00 -5.68
CA ARG A 186 -17.27 -0.44 -7.04
C ARG A 186 -16.01 -0.90 -7.75
N GLY A 187 -16.17 -1.92 -8.59
CA GLY A 187 -15.08 -2.42 -9.43
C GLY A 187 -15.60 -3.17 -10.64
N GLU A 188 -14.71 -3.27 -11.60
CA GLU A 188 -14.92 -4.06 -12.82
C GLU A 188 -13.59 -4.70 -13.23
N TRP A 189 -13.66 -5.75 -14.03
CA TRP A 189 -12.49 -6.42 -14.56
C TRP A 189 -12.14 -5.89 -15.93
N HIS A 190 -10.88 -5.50 -16.11
CA HIS A 190 -10.27 -5.20 -17.41
C HIS A 190 -9.03 -6.07 -17.59
N ASP A 191 -9.03 -6.99 -18.55
CA ASP A 191 -7.88 -7.86 -18.87
C ASP A 191 -7.25 -8.55 -17.64
N GLY A 192 -8.12 -8.97 -16.70
CA GLY A 192 -7.70 -9.65 -15.47
C GLY A 192 -7.19 -8.72 -14.34
N ARG A 193 -7.40 -7.43 -14.50
CA ARG A 193 -7.04 -6.38 -13.53
C ARG A 193 -8.26 -5.64 -13.03
#